data_3315cbc8ff147b38d71a1027d07916c8
#
_entry.id   3315cbc8ff147b38d71a1027d07916c8
#
_cell.length_a   1.000
_cell.length_b   1.000
_cell.length_c   1.000
_cell.angle_alpha   90.00
_cell.angle_beta   90.00
_cell.angle_gamma   90.00
#
_symmetry.space_group_name_H-M   'P 1'
#
loop_
_entity.id
_entity.type
_entity.pdbx_description
1 polymer ?
#
loop_
_entity_poly.entity_id
_entity_poly.type
_entity_poly.pdbx_seq_one_letter_code
_entity_poly.pdbx_strand_id
1 'polypeptide(L)'
;TGNLGEIGTGSGEGYTVNVPLPRGLGDRDLGATLHFLAAPLARAYEPEMILVSCGFDLFQHDPLGEMRASPNGYALLTSLLIDMAETVCQGRIAFIMEGGYSIQGIRECGSRVIQQLCNIPVVDRTQIESVRKTHADRVPFIKKVVDVQKKYWPVLK
;
A
#
# COMPACT_ATOMS: atom_id res chain seq x y z
N THR A 1 6.85 6.00 16.93
CA THR A 1 7.52 5.46 15.73
C THR A 1 6.68 5.75 14.49
N GLY A 2 7.30 5.73 13.32
CA GLY A 2 6.61 5.94 12.05
C GLY A 2 6.46 7.41 11.65
N ASN A 3 7.22 8.33 12.25
CA ASN A 3 7.22 9.73 11.83
C ASN A 3 7.91 9.91 10.47
N LEU A 4 7.51 10.93 9.72
CA LEU A 4 8.09 11.28 8.43
C LEU A 4 9.61 11.43 8.46
N GLY A 5 10.17 11.94 9.57
CA GLY A 5 11.61 12.15 9.74
C GLY A 5 12.41 10.91 10.15
N GLU A 6 11.75 9.80 10.45
CA GLU A 6 12.42 8.52 10.74
C GLU A 6 12.74 7.80 9.43
N ILE A 7 13.87 8.15 8.84
CA ILE A 7 14.28 7.76 7.48
C ILE A 7 15.36 6.66 7.44
N GLY A 8 15.69 6.08 8.59
CA GLY A 8 16.83 5.17 8.73
C GLY A 8 18.08 5.89 9.21
N THR A 9 19.15 5.14 9.48
CA THR A 9 20.44 5.66 10.00
C THR A 9 21.61 4.97 9.32
N GLY A 10 22.76 5.66 9.28
CA GLY A 10 23.99 5.12 8.69
C GLY A 10 23.80 4.73 7.23
N SER A 11 24.21 3.52 6.85
CA SER A 11 24.02 2.99 5.49
C SER A 11 22.56 2.75 5.10
N GLY A 12 21.65 2.75 6.07
CA GLY A 12 20.21 2.61 5.86
C GLY A 12 19.45 3.94 5.76
N GLU A 13 20.16 5.09 5.78
CA GLU A 13 19.50 6.39 5.65
C GLU A 13 18.82 6.54 4.30
N GLY A 14 17.52 6.91 4.32
CA GLY A 14 16.66 7.00 3.15
C GLY A 14 15.90 5.70 2.81
N TYR A 15 16.30 4.57 3.37
CA TYR A 15 15.64 3.28 3.09
C TYR A 15 14.42 3.00 4.00
N THR A 16 14.19 3.81 5.01
CA THR A 16 12.93 3.82 5.76
C THR A 16 12.03 4.91 5.20
N VAL A 17 10.88 4.52 4.66
CA VAL A 17 9.88 5.43 4.10
C VAL A 17 8.59 5.30 4.89
N ASN A 18 8.38 6.20 5.83
CA ASN A 18 7.16 6.26 6.60
C ASN A 18 6.09 7.09 5.89
N VAL A 19 4.87 6.57 5.89
CA VAL A 19 3.70 7.24 5.33
C VAL A 19 2.64 7.36 6.43
N PRO A 20 2.72 8.36 7.33
CA PRO A 20 1.75 8.54 8.39
C PRO A 20 0.40 8.97 7.80
N LEU A 21 -0.48 7.98 7.65
CA LEU A 21 -1.78 8.14 7.05
C LEU A 21 -2.76 8.82 8.02
N PRO A 22 -3.50 9.86 7.59
CA PRO A 22 -4.61 10.40 8.37
C PRO A 22 -5.70 9.34 8.57
N ARG A 23 -6.47 9.49 9.65
CA ARG A 23 -7.64 8.66 9.92
C ARG A 23 -8.71 8.82 8.83
N GLY A 24 -9.51 7.78 8.62
CA GLY A 24 -10.68 7.82 7.75
C GLY A 24 -10.38 7.68 6.25
N LEU A 25 -9.15 7.36 5.86
CA LEU A 25 -8.81 7.06 4.47
C LEU A 25 -9.45 5.75 4.01
N GLY A 26 -9.89 5.75 2.75
CA GLY A 26 -10.53 4.60 2.12
C GLY A 26 -9.70 3.99 1.00
N ASP A 27 -10.33 3.11 0.25
CA ASP A 27 -9.72 2.28 -0.80
C ASP A 27 -8.89 3.09 -1.80
N ARG A 28 -9.44 4.23 -2.24
CA ARG A 28 -8.79 5.09 -3.23
C ARG A 28 -7.53 5.76 -2.71
N ASP A 29 -7.56 6.23 -1.47
CA ASP A 29 -6.43 6.92 -0.85
C ASP A 29 -5.28 5.95 -0.59
N LEU A 30 -5.62 4.75 -0.10
CA LEU A 30 -4.67 3.66 0.12
C LEU A 30 -4.07 3.19 -1.20
N GLY A 31 -4.91 3.00 -2.22
CA GLY A 31 -4.45 2.66 -3.58
C GLY A 31 -3.53 3.73 -4.17
N ALA A 32 -3.86 5.03 -3.99
CA ALA A 32 -3.02 6.14 -4.41
C ALA A 32 -1.65 6.11 -3.72
N THR A 33 -1.60 5.75 -2.43
CA THR A 33 -0.34 5.60 -1.69
C THR A 33 0.56 4.54 -2.33
N LEU A 34 0.01 3.38 -2.67
CA LEU A 34 0.77 2.33 -3.37
C LEU A 34 1.23 2.79 -4.75
N HIS A 35 0.35 3.45 -5.51
CA HIS A 35 0.64 3.86 -6.88
C HIS A 35 1.70 4.97 -6.96
N PHE A 36 1.59 6.02 -6.12
CA PHE A 36 2.44 7.20 -6.21
C PHE A 36 3.69 7.16 -5.35
N LEU A 37 3.74 6.30 -4.32
CA LEU A 37 4.91 6.16 -3.46
C LEU A 37 5.55 4.78 -3.59
N ALA A 38 4.82 3.71 -3.26
CA ALA A 38 5.43 2.38 -3.19
C ALA A 38 5.91 1.88 -4.56
N ALA A 39 5.12 2.04 -5.62
CA ALA A 39 5.48 1.53 -6.94
C ALA A 39 6.70 2.22 -7.56
N PRO A 40 6.85 3.58 -7.55
CA PRO A 40 8.09 4.21 -8.01
C PRO A 40 9.30 3.85 -7.14
N LEU A 41 9.13 3.75 -5.81
CA LEU A 41 10.21 3.33 -4.92
C LEU A 41 10.66 1.90 -5.20
N ALA A 42 9.73 0.96 -5.36
CA ALA A 42 10.03 -0.43 -5.67
C ALA A 42 10.80 -0.56 -7.00
N ARG A 43 10.41 0.22 -8.04
CA ARG A 43 11.15 0.23 -9.31
C ARG A 43 12.58 0.76 -9.16
N ALA A 44 12.79 1.77 -8.31
CA ALA A 44 14.12 2.34 -8.10
C ALA A 44 14.99 1.49 -7.16
N TYR A 45 14.37 0.74 -6.26
CA TYR A 45 15.07 -0.13 -5.30
C TYR A 45 15.42 -1.49 -5.91
N GLU A 46 14.64 -1.97 -6.89
CA GLU A 46 14.82 -3.28 -7.56
C GLU A 46 14.90 -4.47 -6.58
N PRO A 47 13.88 -4.67 -5.74
CA PRO A 47 13.89 -5.76 -4.76
C PRO A 47 13.88 -7.13 -5.45
N GLU A 48 14.51 -8.12 -4.84
CA GLU A 48 14.44 -9.52 -5.27
C GLU A 48 13.11 -10.19 -4.87
N MET A 49 12.46 -9.66 -3.84
CA MET A 49 11.18 -10.15 -3.31
C MET A 49 10.46 -9.03 -2.55
N ILE A 50 9.14 -9.04 -2.56
CA ILE A 50 8.30 -8.14 -1.75
C ILE A 50 7.68 -8.95 -0.59
N LEU A 51 7.86 -8.46 0.63
CA LEU A 51 7.17 -8.97 1.82
C LEU A 51 6.14 -7.93 2.27
N VAL A 52 4.90 -8.37 2.45
CA VAL A 52 3.78 -7.53 2.85
C VAL A 52 3.32 -7.91 4.25
N SER A 53 3.56 -7.06 5.24
CA SER A 53 2.87 -7.14 6.53
C SER A 53 1.43 -6.72 6.31
N CYS A 54 0.52 -7.71 6.28
CA CYS A 54 -0.87 -7.52 5.89
C CYS A 54 -1.78 -7.48 7.12
N GLY A 55 -2.01 -6.30 7.66
CA GLY A 55 -2.99 -6.07 8.70
C GLY A 55 -4.41 -5.91 8.13
N PHE A 56 -5.41 -6.44 8.83
CA PHE A 56 -6.82 -6.27 8.47
C PHE A 56 -7.52 -5.18 9.30
N ASP A 57 -6.77 -4.43 10.10
CA ASP A 57 -7.22 -3.31 10.91
C ASP A 57 -7.50 -2.01 10.11
N LEU A 58 -7.17 -1.98 8.82
CA LEU A 58 -7.63 -0.92 7.91
C LEU A 58 -9.13 -1.07 7.55
N PHE A 59 -9.77 -2.20 7.88
CA PHE A 59 -11.17 -2.47 7.57
C PHE A 59 -12.09 -1.45 8.22
N GLN A 60 -13.08 -0.94 7.46
CA GLN A 60 -13.99 0.14 7.87
C GLN A 60 -14.79 -0.10 9.15
N HIS A 61 -14.92 -1.35 9.59
CA HIS A 61 -15.62 -1.75 10.82
C HIS A 61 -14.68 -2.44 11.81
N ASP A 62 -13.37 -2.22 11.69
CA ASP A 62 -12.43 -2.69 12.69
C ASP A 62 -12.58 -1.86 13.98
N PRO A 63 -12.63 -2.51 15.17
CA PRO A 63 -12.86 -1.81 16.42
C PRO A 63 -11.68 -0.95 16.89
N LEU A 64 -10.46 -1.18 16.38
CA LEU A 64 -9.26 -0.45 16.75
C LEU A 64 -8.70 0.38 15.60
N GLY A 65 -8.96 -0.03 14.37
CA GLY A 65 -8.57 0.69 13.18
C GLY A 65 -9.50 1.86 12.91
N GLU A 66 -8.94 2.97 12.46
CA GLU A 66 -9.71 4.18 12.17
C GLU A 66 -9.76 4.49 10.68
N MET A 67 -9.53 3.47 9.86
CA MET A 67 -9.55 3.55 8.39
C MET A 67 -10.92 3.11 7.83
N ARG A 68 -11.10 3.27 6.53
CA ARG A 68 -12.35 2.94 5.82
C ARG A 68 -12.14 2.04 4.62
N ALA A 69 -11.17 1.12 4.71
CA ALA A 69 -10.96 0.14 3.66
C ALA A 69 -12.14 -0.85 3.60
N SER A 70 -12.66 -1.07 2.41
CA SER A 70 -13.66 -2.11 2.14
C SER A 70 -12.99 -3.44 1.80
N PRO A 71 -13.72 -4.57 1.80
CA PRO A 71 -13.18 -5.83 1.29
C PRO A 71 -12.71 -5.72 -0.17
N ASN A 72 -13.41 -4.95 -1.01
CA ASN A 72 -12.96 -4.69 -2.38
C ASN A 72 -11.71 -3.80 -2.42
N GLY A 73 -11.53 -2.91 -1.44
CA GLY A 73 -10.30 -2.16 -1.24
C GLY A 73 -9.10 -3.07 -1.00
N TYR A 74 -9.22 -4.09 -0.16
CA TYR A 74 -8.16 -5.07 0.03
C TYR A 74 -7.83 -5.84 -1.25
N ALA A 75 -8.85 -6.21 -2.05
CA ALA A 75 -8.60 -6.80 -3.37
C ALA A 75 -7.84 -5.83 -4.29
N LEU A 76 -8.24 -4.56 -4.33
CA LEU A 76 -7.57 -3.51 -5.11
C LEU A 76 -6.11 -3.34 -4.69
N LEU A 77 -5.84 -3.21 -3.39
CA LEU A 77 -4.48 -3.07 -2.86
C LEU A 77 -3.63 -4.30 -3.20
N THR A 78 -4.18 -5.50 -3.05
CA THR A 78 -3.51 -6.75 -3.41
C THR A 78 -3.19 -6.82 -4.90
N SER A 79 -4.12 -6.42 -5.77
CA SER A 79 -3.89 -6.36 -7.22
C SER A 79 -2.73 -5.40 -7.56
N LEU A 80 -2.71 -4.22 -6.95
CA LEU A 80 -1.63 -3.24 -7.18
C LEU A 80 -0.27 -3.76 -6.69
N LEU A 81 -0.24 -4.50 -5.58
CA LEU A 81 0.97 -5.12 -5.04
C LEU A 81 1.46 -6.28 -5.93
N ILE A 82 0.56 -7.10 -6.46
CA ILE A 82 0.91 -8.15 -7.43
C ILE A 82 1.48 -7.53 -8.70
N ASP A 83 0.82 -6.53 -9.29
CA ASP A 83 1.31 -5.81 -10.48
C ASP A 83 2.71 -5.21 -10.24
N MET A 84 2.95 -4.69 -9.04
CA MET A 84 4.25 -4.19 -8.63
C MET A 84 5.29 -5.32 -8.59
N ALA A 85 5.00 -6.43 -7.91
CA ALA A 85 5.90 -7.57 -7.80
C ALA A 85 6.22 -8.19 -9.17
N GLU A 86 5.24 -8.33 -10.05
CA GLU A 86 5.46 -8.76 -11.43
C GLU A 86 6.43 -7.85 -12.17
N THR A 87 6.30 -6.53 -11.96
CA THR A 87 7.15 -5.54 -12.62
C THR A 87 8.60 -5.57 -12.13
N VAL A 88 8.83 -5.73 -10.81
CA VAL A 88 10.17 -5.51 -10.22
C VAL A 88 10.87 -6.79 -9.79
N CYS A 89 10.15 -7.87 -9.49
CA CYS A 89 10.74 -9.11 -8.96
C CYS A 89 10.07 -10.40 -9.46
N GLN A 90 9.51 -10.39 -10.67
CA GLN A 90 8.94 -11.59 -11.33
C GLN A 90 7.84 -12.27 -10.49
N GLY A 91 6.99 -11.47 -9.84
CA GLY A 91 5.89 -11.95 -9.01
C GLY A 91 6.28 -12.52 -7.65
N ARG A 92 7.53 -12.39 -7.23
CA ARG A 92 7.96 -12.89 -5.91
C ARG A 92 7.43 -11.98 -4.80
N ILE A 93 6.25 -12.34 -4.28
CA ILE A 93 5.58 -11.61 -3.20
C ILE A 93 5.05 -12.60 -2.16
N ALA A 94 5.14 -12.23 -0.89
CA ALA A 94 4.52 -12.99 0.20
C ALA A 94 3.76 -12.04 1.13
N PHE A 95 2.61 -12.50 1.59
CA PHE A 95 1.77 -11.79 2.56
C PHE A 95 1.87 -12.48 3.91
N ILE A 96 2.20 -11.73 4.94
CA ILE A 96 2.28 -12.16 6.32
C ILE A 96 1.12 -11.50 7.06
N MET A 97 0.23 -12.29 7.62
CA MET A 97 -0.90 -11.78 8.40
C MET A 97 -0.38 -11.15 9.69
N GLU A 98 -0.81 -9.91 9.95
CA GLU A 98 -0.45 -9.14 11.13
C GLU A 98 -1.71 -8.82 11.96
N GLY A 99 -2.09 -7.53 12.07
CA GLY A 99 -3.25 -7.06 12.81
C GLY A 99 -4.59 -7.35 12.14
N GLY A 100 -5.63 -6.94 12.82
CA GLY A 100 -7.04 -7.07 12.44
C GLY A 100 -7.85 -7.64 13.59
N TYR A 101 -8.81 -6.87 14.07
CA TYR A 101 -9.55 -7.14 15.32
C TYR A 101 -11.04 -7.34 15.10
N SER A 102 -11.47 -7.24 13.84
CA SER A 102 -12.80 -7.60 13.38
C SER A 102 -12.79 -8.99 12.75
N ILE A 103 -13.48 -9.96 13.33
CA ILE A 103 -13.65 -11.31 12.74
C ILE A 103 -14.26 -11.21 11.35
N GLN A 104 -15.25 -10.32 11.17
CA GLN A 104 -15.86 -10.05 9.88
C GLN A 104 -14.81 -9.51 8.90
N GLY A 105 -13.98 -8.54 9.33
CA GLY A 105 -12.92 -7.95 8.53
C GLY A 105 -11.91 -8.99 8.06
N ILE A 106 -11.39 -9.81 8.99
CA ILE A 106 -10.45 -10.90 8.65
C ILE A 106 -11.09 -11.85 7.62
N ARG A 107 -12.34 -12.28 7.82
CA ARG A 107 -13.01 -13.20 6.91
C ARG A 107 -13.23 -12.58 5.54
N GLU A 108 -13.77 -11.38 5.46
CA GLU A 108 -14.17 -10.77 4.19
C GLU A 108 -12.95 -10.22 3.43
N CYS A 109 -12.10 -9.47 4.11
CA CYS A 109 -10.90 -8.90 3.50
C CYS A 109 -9.85 -9.97 3.19
N GLY A 110 -9.62 -10.91 4.12
CA GLY A 110 -8.70 -12.04 3.90
C GLY A 110 -9.14 -12.90 2.72
N SER A 111 -10.44 -13.19 2.59
CA SER A 111 -10.96 -13.91 1.41
C SER A 111 -10.65 -13.16 0.11
N ARG A 112 -10.76 -11.83 0.08
CA ARG A 112 -10.45 -11.02 -1.12
C ARG A 112 -8.96 -11.03 -1.46
N VAL A 113 -8.10 -10.95 -0.44
CA VAL A 113 -6.64 -11.07 -0.62
C VAL A 113 -6.30 -12.44 -1.23
N ILE A 114 -6.81 -13.53 -0.65
CA ILE A 114 -6.57 -14.90 -1.13
C ILE A 114 -7.10 -15.10 -2.56
N GLN A 115 -8.32 -14.64 -2.84
CA GLN A 115 -8.90 -14.72 -4.19
C GLN A 115 -7.99 -14.03 -5.20
N GLN A 116 -7.48 -12.85 -4.89
CA GLN A 116 -6.61 -12.11 -5.78
C GLN A 116 -5.26 -12.81 -5.98
N LEU A 117 -4.68 -13.39 -4.93
CA LEU A 117 -3.44 -14.18 -5.00
C LEU A 117 -3.62 -15.46 -5.81
N CYS A 118 -4.82 -16.03 -5.82
CA CYS A 118 -5.18 -17.19 -6.65
C CYS A 118 -5.60 -16.82 -8.09
N ASN A 119 -5.39 -15.58 -8.52
CA ASN A 119 -5.79 -15.07 -9.84
C ASN A 119 -7.31 -15.17 -10.10
N ILE A 120 -8.13 -15.15 -9.05
CA ILE A 120 -9.59 -15.05 -9.18
C ILE A 120 -9.94 -13.57 -9.33
N PRO A 121 -10.49 -13.12 -10.48
CA PRO A 121 -10.74 -11.72 -10.72
C PRO A 121 -11.88 -11.20 -9.84
N VAL A 122 -11.55 -10.42 -8.84
CA VAL A 122 -12.48 -9.79 -7.89
C VAL A 122 -12.40 -8.26 -7.89
N VAL A 123 -11.45 -7.73 -8.65
CA VAL A 123 -11.26 -6.27 -8.81
C VAL A 123 -11.79 -5.84 -10.18
N ASP A 124 -12.61 -4.81 -10.18
CA ASP A 124 -13.01 -4.15 -11.42
C ASP A 124 -11.82 -3.31 -11.96
N ARG A 125 -11.51 -3.45 -13.24
CA ARG A 125 -10.48 -2.65 -13.92
C ARG A 125 -10.72 -1.16 -13.80
N THR A 126 -11.97 -0.72 -13.70
CA THR A 126 -12.33 0.69 -13.49
C THR A 126 -11.81 1.23 -12.16
N GLN A 127 -11.72 0.40 -11.12
CA GLN A 127 -11.16 0.80 -9.83
C GLN A 127 -9.65 1.04 -9.93
N ILE A 128 -8.92 0.16 -10.60
CA ILE A 128 -7.48 0.33 -10.85
C ILE A 128 -7.22 1.59 -11.67
N GLU A 129 -8.00 1.81 -12.73
CA GLU A 129 -7.90 3.01 -13.55
C GLU A 129 -8.23 4.29 -12.77
N SER A 130 -9.19 4.24 -11.88
CA SER A 130 -9.56 5.37 -11.02
C SER A 130 -8.40 5.79 -10.10
N VAL A 131 -7.64 4.83 -9.56
CA VAL A 131 -6.43 5.10 -8.80
C VAL A 131 -5.36 5.73 -9.69
N ARG A 132 -5.09 5.14 -10.85
CA ARG A 132 -4.08 5.62 -11.81
C ARG A 132 -4.39 7.04 -12.35
N LYS A 133 -5.67 7.38 -12.46
CA LYS A 133 -6.14 8.72 -12.89
C LYS A 133 -6.20 9.74 -11.75
N THR A 134 -5.95 9.33 -10.51
CA THR A 134 -5.81 10.26 -9.38
C THR A 134 -4.51 11.05 -9.56
N HIS A 135 -4.50 12.33 -9.22
CA HIS A 135 -3.29 13.14 -9.22
C HIS A 135 -2.68 13.13 -7.82
N ALA A 136 -1.37 12.92 -7.71
CA ALA A 136 -0.65 12.86 -6.44
C ALA A 136 -0.79 14.14 -5.61
N ASP A 137 -0.88 15.29 -6.27
CA ASP A 137 -1.08 16.61 -5.65
C ASP A 137 -2.44 16.76 -4.95
N ARG A 138 -3.43 15.93 -5.31
CA ARG A 138 -4.74 15.87 -4.64
C ARG A 138 -4.73 15.07 -3.34
N VAL A 139 -3.57 14.50 -2.98
CA VAL A 139 -3.40 13.69 -1.78
C VAL A 139 -2.32 14.34 -0.90
N PRO A 140 -2.70 15.31 -0.04
CA PRO A 140 -1.74 16.19 0.65
C PRO A 140 -0.68 15.46 1.49
N PHE A 141 -1.00 14.29 2.04
CA PHE A 141 -0.02 13.52 2.82
C PHE A 141 1.05 12.89 1.94
N ILE A 142 0.74 12.52 0.69
CA ILE A 142 1.73 11.99 -0.27
C ILE A 142 2.81 13.05 -0.53
N LYS A 143 2.40 14.30 -0.76
CA LYS A 143 3.34 15.40 -0.98
C LYS A 143 4.34 15.56 0.18
N LYS A 144 3.87 15.45 1.42
CA LYS A 144 4.76 15.54 2.60
C LYS A 144 5.82 14.43 2.61
N VAL A 145 5.45 13.21 2.22
CA VAL A 145 6.39 12.08 2.10
C VAL A 145 7.39 12.34 0.98
N VAL A 146 6.91 12.76 -0.18
CA VAL A 146 7.76 13.12 -1.33
C VAL A 146 8.77 14.20 -0.94
N ASP A 147 8.36 15.26 -0.26
CA ASP A 147 9.24 16.35 0.14
C ASP A 147 10.39 15.90 1.05
N VAL A 148 10.17 14.88 1.88
CA VAL A 148 11.23 14.27 2.71
C VAL A 148 12.10 13.32 1.90
N GLN A 149 11.49 12.47 1.08
CA GLN A 149 12.14 11.33 0.46
C GLN A 149 12.83 11.63 -0.89
N LYS A 150 12.43 12.69 -1.59
CA LYS A 150 12.97 13.04 -2.93
C LYS A 150 14.48 13.25 -2.98
N LYS A 151 15.11 13.59 -1.86
CA LYS A 151 16.58 13.73 -1.76
C LYS A 151 17.31 12.38 -1.80
N TYR A 152 16.64 11.31 -1.36
CA TYR A 152 17.16 9.94 -1.37
C TYR A 152 16.67 9.18 -2.60
N TRP A 153 15.45 9.47 -3.03
CA TRP A 153 14.76 8.82 -4.14
C TRP A 153 14.34 9.85 -5.21
N PRO A 154 15.25 10.19 -6.16
CA PRO A 154 14.96 11.19 -7.20
C PRO A 154 13.78 10.81 -8.13
N VAL A 155 13.34 9.55 -8.09
CA VAL A 155 12.15 9.07 -8.81
C VAL A 155 10.85 9.67 -8.25
N LEU A 156 10.87 10.15 -7.00
CA LEU A 156 9.76 10.87 -6.38
C LEU A 156 9.86 12.36 -6.75
N LYS A 157 9.02 12.81 -7.67
CA LYS A 157 9.00 14.19 -8.18
C LYS A 157 7.72 14.91 -7.75
#